data_f7e7d8713cae90289c171205ef64b1a8
#
_entry.id   f7e7d8713cae90289c171205ef64b1a8
#
_cell.length_a   1.000
_cell.length_b   1.000
_cell.length_c   1.000
_cell.angle_alpha   90.00
_cell.angle_beta   90.00
_cell.angle_gamma   90.00
#
_symmetry.space_group_name_H-M   'P 1'
#
loop_
_entity.id
_entity.type
_entity.pdbx_description
1 polymer ?
#
loop_
_entity_poly.entity_id
_entity_poly.type
_entity_poly.pdbx_seq_one_letter_code
_entity_poly.pdbx_strand_id
1 'polypeptide(L)'
;MLYQPKEKPQVRIERIPWWNAIPDDFYFKHEVPSRSVKDALANEVDYWRAECPVLIEAQTGLGKTTFVYEELIPRALSRHKNVLIISNRIALSVQQKIRIMKMTDDPRRDLLTDLGIQKCEDFGAIRIITYHRLHEFLRAENLKKWREQLLYVVADEAHFFTSDALFNRYCGSILQSITTYFSRAIRVYMTATSWDVLKPLGEAERGNYLNALGTVTGEVMRDRRFHHYIFPFDYSAYCLCFIKSIEEVKIHIKQKRQEKWLVFCNSRDKGKEFSESLGDVASYIDADSKKDTIWAELVRHERFDEQILVTTAVLDCGVNIHDEAVKNIVICTDDRTSLLQMVGRKRLGPQEKVTLWIVEPSKKSLSARLMQYSRQLEMIQSFDSLKTQKERSSFVNRLLENGDPKENILFYTSVTQHPDKRRERLLVCKNQLAEYVIARRKAFLGKLLSGETTFQEEVSTWFDKPTEESADTLELLEEFYQTNAEKPLSKEQIPILRKLIVELYCKAGYTEPQPTRTESLKQNALNNRLSKIPNADYRIEETSEKMWKLVRYEWPQASGEIKRQL
;
A
#
# COMPACT_ATOMS: atom_id res chain seq x y z
N MET A 1 -2.93 -28.71 -59.31
CA MET A 1 -3.57 -28.48 -58.03
C MET A 1 -2.57 -28.74 -56.94
N LEU A 2 -1.98 -27.70 -56.41
CA LEU A 2 -1.00 -27.75 -55.31
C LEU A 2 -1.78 -27.83 -53.99
N TYR A 3 -1.53 -28.87 -53.23
CA TYR A 3 -2.11 -29.10 -51.90
C TYR A 3 -1.58 -28.09 -50.90
N GLN A 4 -2.43 -27.17 -50.41
CA GLN A 4 -2.11 -26.30 -49.27
C GLN A 4 -2.43 -27.06 -48.00
N PRO A 5 -1.48 -27.25 -47.06
CA PRO A 5 -1.78 -27.86 -45.80
C PRO A 5 -2.65 -26.89 -44.96
N LYS A 6 -3.83 -27.35 -44.55
CA LYS A 6 -4.68 -26.66 -43.59
C LYS A 6 -3.88 -26.48 -42.29
N GLU A 7 -3.62 -25.24 -41.90
CA GLU A 7 -3.10 -24.91 -40.58
C GLU A 7 -4.06 -25.50 -39.52
N LYS A 8 -3.53 -26.38 -38.69
CA LYS A 8 -4.23 -26.83 -37.49
C LYS A 8 -4.45 -25.65 -36.58
N PRO A 9 -5.65 -25.40 -36.04
CA PRO A 9 -5.84 -24.35 -35.07
C PRO A 9 -4.93 -24.64 -33.89
N GLN A 10 -4.00 -23.74 -33.62
CA GLN A 10 -3.22 -23.74 -32.40
C GLN A 10 -4.18 -23.45 -31.25
N VAL A 11 -4.60 -24.51 -30.56
CA VAL A 11 -5.27 -24.39 -29.27
C VAL A 11 -4.27 -23.72 -28.35
N ARG A 12 -4.43 -22.42 -28.13
CA ARG A 12 -3.69 -21.66 -27.13
C ARG A 12 -4.17 -22.19 -25.78
N ILE A 13 -3.44 -23.15 -25.21
CA ILE A 13 -3.64 -23.55 -23.81
C ILE A 13 -3.20 -22.34 -23.00
N GLU A 14 -4.14 -21.53 -22.57
CA GLU A 14 -3.87 -20.48 -21.58
C GLU A 14 -3.36 -21.19 -20.32
N ARG A 15 -2.05 -21.04 -20.07
CA ARG A 15 -1.46 -21.57 -18.83
C ARG A 15 -2.04 -20.77 -17.68
N ILE A 16 -2.77 -21.45 -16.80
CA ILE A 16 -3.25 -20.85 -15.56
C ILE A 16 -2.04 -20.26 -14.83
N PRO A 17 -2.07 -18.96 -14.49
CA PRO A 17 -0.99 -18.35 -13.72
C PRO A 17 -0.74 -19.11 -12.42
N TRP A 18 0.52 -19.27 -12.03
CA TRP A 18 0.92 -20.05 -10.86
C TRP A 18 0.19 -19.62 -9.57
N TRP A 19 -0.10 -18.32 -9.42
CA TRP A 19 -0.82 -17.77 -8.28
C TRP A 19 -2.31 -18.11 -8.23
N ASN A 20 -2.87 -18.64 -9.28
CA ASN A 20 -4.24 -19.15 -9.32
C ASN A 20 -4.31 -20.67 -9.10
N ALA A 21 -3.16 -21.34 -8.97
CA ALA A 21 -3.08 -22.79 -8.78
C ALA A 21 -3.18 -23.21 -7.30
N ILE A 22 -3.21 -22.26 -6.36
CA ILE A 22 -3.31 -22.55 -4.93
C ILE A 22 -4.78 -22.66 -4.56
N PRO A 23 -5.25 -23.81 -4.05
CA PRO A 23 -6.63 -23.97 -3.64
C PRO A 23 -6.93 -23.14 -2.39
N ASP A 24 -8.15 -22.62 -2.28
CA ASP A 24 -8.56 -21.76 -1.17
C ASP A 24 -8.53 -22.48 0.19
N ASP A 25 -8.71 -23.80 0.21
CA ASP A 25 -8.64 -24.64 1.40
C ASP A 25 -7.19 -24.86 1.92
N PHE A 26 -6.19 -24.40 1.18
CA PHE A 26 -4.82 -24.31 1.66
C PHE A 26 -4.68 -23.36 2.84
N TYR A 27 -5.52 -22.32 2.91
CA TYR A 27 -5.51 -21.34 3.98
C TYR A 27 -6.57 -21.67 5.02
N PHE A 28 -6.13 -21.82 6.28
CA PHE A 28 -7.04 -21.94 7.41
C PHE A 28 -7.22 -20.55 8.05
N LYS A 29 -8.34 -19.91 7.70
CA LYS A 29 -8.65 -18.55 8.14
C LYS A 29 -9.23 -18.57 9.54
N HIS A 30 -8.69 -17.71 10.39
CA HIS A 30 -9.16 -17.44 11.73
C HIS A 30 -9.56 -15.97 11.82
N GLU A 31 -10.84 -15.68 11.86
CA GLU A 31 -11.32 -14.34 12.15
C GLU A 31 -11.21 -14.10 13.66
N VAL A 32 -10.42 -13.12 14.05
CA VAL A 32 -10.07 -12.85 15.44
C VAL A 32 -10.79 -11.58 15.91
N PRO A 33 -11.79 -11.64 16.81
CA PRO A 33 -12.58 -10.46 17.20
C PRO A 33 -11.84 -9.51 18.16
N SER A 34 -10.57 -9.76 18.47
CA SER A 34 -9.76 -8.98 19.41
C SER A 34 -9.04 -7.82 18.73
N ARG A 35 -8.85 -6.73 19.46
CA ARG A 35 -8.02 -5.57 19.06
C ARG A 35 -6.57 -5.67 19.57
N SER A 36 -6.18 -6.79 20.17
CA SER A 36 -4.81 -7.06 20.63
C SER A 36 -4.32 -8.38 20.06
N VAL A 37 -3.24 -8.36 19.29
CA VAL A 37 -2.62 -9.56 18.72
C VAL A 37 -2.11 -10.46 19.85
N LYS A 38 -1.48 -9.87 20.88
CA LYS A 38 -0.95 -10.61 22.01
C LYS A 38 -2.06 -11.38 22.76
N ASP A 39 -3.11 -10.68 23.16
CA ASP A 39 -4.14 -11.27 24.02
C ASP A 39 -4.91 -12.39 23.29
N ALA A 40 -5.07 -12.25 21.97
CA ALA A 40 -5.75 -13.25 21.16
C ALA A 40 -4.91 -14.48 20.87
N LEU A 41 -3.61 -14.32 20.61
CA LEU A 41 -2.76 -15.40 20.11
C LEU A 41 -1.86 -16.03 21.18
N ALA A 42 -1.80 -15.49 22.40
CA ALA A 42 -0.92 -16.02 23.46
C ALA A 42 -1.08 -17.53 23.67
N ASN A 43 -2.31 -18.04 23.69
CA ASN A 43 -2.58 -19.48 23.88
C ASN A 43 -2.46 -20.28 22.58
N GLU A 44 -2.62 -19.64 21.41
CA GLU A 44 -2.54 -20.30 20.10
C GLU A 44 -1.10 -20.70 19.73
N VAL A 45 -0.10 -19.93 20.19
CA VAL A 45 1.33 -20.16 19.87
C VAL A 45 1.79 -21.56 20.23
N ASP A 46 1.24 -22.17 21.28
CA ASP A 46 1.66 -23.52 21.74
C ASP A 46 1.22 -24.63 20.78
N TYR A 47 0.24 -24.36 19.92
CA TYR A 47 -0.26 -25.29 18.90
C TYR A 47 0.45 -25.12 17.55
N TRP A 48 1.23 -24.04 17.36
CA TRP A 48 1.94 -23.82 16.10
C TRP A 48 3.02 -24.85 15.84
N ARG A 49 3.19 -25.22 14.59
CA ARG A 49 4.14 -26.24 14.14
C ARG A 49 4.97 -25.72 12.96
N ALA A 50 6.16 -26.25 12.78
CA ALA A 50 7.06 -25.84 11.69
C ALA A 50 6.46 -26.11 10.30
N GLU A 51 5.62 -27.12 10.16
CA GLU A 51 4.93 -27.46 8.91
C GLU A 51 3.79 -26.50 8.55
N CYS A 52 3.33 -25.71 9.52
CA CYS A 52 2.20 -24.82 9.41
C CYS A 52 2.65 -23.37 9.54
N PRO A 53 2.96 -22.69 8.43
CA PRO A 53 3.28 -21.27 8.48
C PRO A 53 2.08 -20.46 8.98
N VAL A 54 2.37 -19.33 9.61
CA VAL A 54 1.40 -18.46 10.22
C VAL A 54 1.47 -17.08 9.57
N LEU A 55 0.34 -16.54 9.15
CA LEU A 55 0.18 -15.14 8.76
C LEU A 55 -0.70 -14.41 9.75
N ILE A 56 -0.18 -13.33 10.31
CA ILE A 56 -0.91 -12.41 11.18
C ILE A 56 -1.22 -11.15 10.38
N GLU A 57 -2.47 -11.01 10.00
CA GLU A 57 -3.00 -9.81 9.34
C GLU A 57 -3.66 -8.92 10.38
N ALA A 58 -2.99 -7.83 10.74
CA ALA A 58 -3.46 -6.91 11.74
C ALA A 58 -3.07 -5.48 11.42
N GLN A 59 -4.00 -4.55 11.63
CA GLN A 59 -3.76 -3.13 11.42
C GLN A 59 -2.52 -2.65 12.20
N THR A 60 -1.90 -1.61 11.72
CA THR A 60 -0.78 -0.97 12.43
C THR A 60 -1.28 -0.46 13.79
N GLY A 61 -0.53 -0.77 14.86
CA GLY A 61 -0.93 -0.38 16.23
C GLY A 61 -1.60 -1.49 17.04
N LEU A 62 -2.06 -2.59 16.43
CA LEU A 62 -2.68 -3.71 17.17
C LEU A 62 -1.70 -4.62 17.93
N GLY A 63 -0.43 -4.20 18.09
CA GLY A 63 0.52 -4.89 18.95
C GLY A 63 1.24 -6.10 18.32
N LYS A 64 1.36 -6.17 16.98
CA LYS A 64 2.15 -7.23 16.29
C LYS A 64 3.56 -7.38 16.85
N THR A 65 4.28 -6.27 16.94
CA THR A 65 5.65 -6.26 17.46
C THR A 65 5.70 -6.60 18.97
N THR A 66 4.74 -6.09 19.74
CA THR A 66 4.58 -6.43 21.16
C THR A 66 4.39 -7.94 21.36
N PHE A 67 3.57 -8.57 20.52
CA PHE A 67 3.35 -10.01 20.54
C PHE A 67 4.67 -10.80 20.31
N VAL A 68 5.51 -10.37 19.39
CA VAL A 68 6.81 -11.01 19.18
C VAL A 68 7.68 -10.94 20.43
N TYR A 69 7.74 -9.76 21.08
CA TYR A 69 8.59 -9.56 22.26
C TYR A 69 8.05 -10.21 23.53
N GLU A 70 6.76 -10.25 23.70
CA GLU A 70 6.15 -10.71 24.96
C GLU A 70 5.72 -12.17 24.92
N GLU A 71 5.54 -12.73 23.71
CA GLU A 71 5.09 -14.10 23.57
C GLU A 71 6.10 -15.01 22.86
N LEU A 72 6.57 -14.63 21.66
CA LEU A 72 7.43 -15.53 20.87
C LEU A 72 8.85 -15.63 21.46
N ILE A 73 9.47 -14.50 21.77
CA ILE A 73 10.83 -14.47 22.31
C ILE A 73 10.92 -15.19 23.67
N PRO A 74 10.08 -14.90 24.69
CA PRO A 74 10.17 -15.60 25.96
C PRO A 74 9.97 -17.12 25.83
N ARG A 75 9.04 -17.57 24.96
CA ARG A 75 8.83 -19.00 24.72
C ARG A 75 10.05 -19.67 24.07
N ALA A 76 10.73 -18.98 23.15
CA ALA A 76 11.95 -19.50 22.55
C ALA A 76 13.07 -19.61 23.59
N LEU A 77 13.28 -18.56 24.38
CA LEU A 77 14.32 -18.53 25.43
C LEU A 77 14.09 -19.60 26.49
N SER A 78 12.85 -19.81 26.95
CA SER A 78 12.52 -20.86 27.93
C SER A 78 12.79 -22.29 27.41
N ARG A 79 12.80 -22.46 26.08
CA ARG A 79 13.10 -23.73 25.40
C ARG A 79 14.56 -23.83 24.93
N HIS A 80 15.42 -22.87 25.31
CA HIS A 80 16.80 -22.73 24.81
C HIS A 80 16.90 -22.73 23.30
N LYS A 81 15.98 -22.03 22.64
CA LYS A 81 15.89 -21.90 21.18
C LYS A 81 16.07 -20.46 20.74
N ASN A 82 16.40 -20.30 19.45
CA ASN A 82 16.70 -19.02 18.84
C ASN A 82 15.50 -18.43 18.10
N VAL A 83 15.53 -17.10 17.94
CA VAL A 83 14.55 -16.35 17.17
C VAL A 83 15.25 -15.48 16.13
N LEU A 84 14.83 -15.59 14.88
CA LEU A 84 15.23 -14.71 13.80
C LEU A 84 14.10 -13.77 13.45
N ILE A 85 14.34 -12.47 13.54
CA ILE A 85 13.41 -11.44 13.09
C ILE A 85 13.97 -10.83 11.80
N ILE A 86 13.21 -10.91 10.73
CA ILE A 86 13.54 -10.34 9.42
C ILE A 86 12.57 -9.20 9.17
N SER A 87 13.08 -8.00 8.92
CA SER A 87 12.27 -6.82 8.68
C SER A 87 12.76 -6.08 7.44
N ASN A 88 11.87 -5.32 6.80
CA ASN A 88 12.26 -4.43 5.70
C ASN A 88 13.14 -3.26 6.19
N ARG A 89 13.23 -3.05 7.50
CA ARG A 89 13.79 -1.83 8.11
C ARG A 89 14.86 -2.13 9.13
N ILE A 90 15.97 -1.38 9.06
CA ILE A 90 17.05 -1.40 10.06
C ILE A 90 16.55 -0.86 11.43
N ALA A 91 15.46 -0.16 11.45
CA ALA A 91 15.02 0.61 12.59
C ALA A 91 13.91 -0.08 13.40
N LEU A 92 14.28 -1.18 14.07
CA LEU A 92 13.70 -1.32 15.39
C LEU A 92 14.17 -0.11 16.20
N SER A 93 13.25 0.55 16.90
CA SER A 93 13.63 1.68 17.73
C SER A 93 14.72 1.26 18.71
N VAL A 94 15.58 2.18 19.07
CA VAL A 94 16.61 1.94 20.09
C VAL A 94 15.99 1.33 21.35
N GLN A 95 14.80 1.81 21.74
CA GLN A 95 14.04 1.30 22.89
C GLN A 95 13.68 -0.20 22.75
N GLN A 96 13.28 -0.64 21.56
CA GLN A 96 12.96 -2.05 21.31
C GLN A 96 14.22 -2.93 21.42
N LYS A 97 15.35 -2.45 20.91
CA LYS A 97 16.63 -3.16 21.04
C LYS A 97 17.13 -3.19 22.48
N ILE A 98 16.99 -2.10 23.23
CA ILE A 98 17.27 -2.07 24.68
C ILE A 98 16.40 -3.09 25.42
N ARG A 99 15.13 -3.21 25.06
CA ARG A 99 14.25 -4.21 25.67
C ARG A 99 14.75 -5.64 25.41
N ILE A 100 15.19 -5.94 24.18
CA ILE A 100 15.79 -7.25 23.86
C ILE A 100 17.06 -7.46 24.65
N MET A 101 17.94 -6.47 24.74
CA MET A 101 19.18 -6.55 25.52
C MET A 101 18.90 -6.84 27.01
N LYS A 102 17.84 -6.25 27.58
CA LYS A 102 17.38 -6.58 28.92
C LYS A 102 16.92 -8.05 29.06
N MET A 103 16.19 -8.55 28.07
CA MET A 103 15.68 -9.94 28.07
C MET A 103 16.78 -10.99 27.90
N THR A 104 17.90 -10.63 27.27
CA THR A 104 19.04 -11.50 27.01
C THR A 104 20.23 -11.26 27.95
N ASP A 105 20.08 -10.38 28.95
CA ASP A 105 21.15 -9.94 29.84
C ASP A 105 22.40 -9.47 29.10
N ASP A 106 22.21 -8.77 27.98
CA ASP A 106 23.29 -8.31 27.11
C ASP A 106 24.06 -7.14 27.78
N PRO A 107 25.33 -7.32 28.14
CA PRO A 107 26.09 -6.29 28.86
C PRO A 107 26.37 -5.05 28.01
N ARG A 108 26.24 -5.13 26.69
CA ARG A 108 26.44 -4.00 25.78
C ARG A 108 25.39 -2.91 25.97
N ARG A 109 24.24 -3.22 26.59
CA ARG A 109 23.18 -2.25 26.87
C ARG A 109 23.67 -1.02 27.61
N ASP A 110 24.54 -1.21 28.61
CA ASP A 110 25.03 -0.15 29.49
C ASP A 110 26.33 0.48 28.96
N LEU A 111 26.91 -0.07 27.91
CA LEU A 111 28.18 0.35 27.32
C LEU A 111 28.04 1.11 26.00
N LEU A 112 26.96 0.88 25.26
CA LEU A 112 26.75 1.46 23.92
C LEU A 112 25.91 2.74 23.99
N THR A 113 26.28 3.69 23.12
CA THR A 113 25.42 4.83 22.81
C THR A 113 24.20 4.39 22.00
N ASP A 114 23.15 5.23 21.92
CA ASP A 114 21.96 4.95 21.11
C ASP A 114 22.31 4.59 19.65
N LEU A 115 23.30 5.26 19.08
CA LEU A 115 23.80 4.97 17.72
C LEU A 115 24.47 3.58 17.64
N GLY A 116 25.17 3.17 18.69
CA GLY A 116 25.76 1.84 18.81
C GLY A 116 24.68 0.76 18.92
N ILE A 117 23.68 0.98 19.77
CA ILE A 117 22.54 0.08 19.95
C ILE A 117 21.74 -0.05 18.65
N GLN A 118 21.56 1.06 17.93
CA GLN A 118 20.85 1.04 16.64
C GLN A 118 21.51 0.12 15.61
N LYS A 119 22.83 -0.05 15.65
CA LYS A 119 23.59 -0.93 14.75
C LYS A 119 23.62 -2.39 15.19
N CYS A 120 23.20 -2.71 16.41
CA CYS A 120 23.21 -4.09 16.90
C CYS A 120 22.16 -4.95 16.17
N GLU A 121 22.57 -6.12 15.71
CA GLU A 121 21.72 -7.11 15.05
C GLU A 121 21.73 -8.47 15.77
N ASP A 122 22.75 -8.70 16.60
CA ASP A 122 23.00 -9.94 17.34
C ASP A 122 22.80 -9.70 18.84
N PHE A 123 21.89 -10.44 19.42
CA PHE A 123 21.56 -10.44 20.85
C PHE A 123 21.62 -11.87 21.43
N GLY A 124 22.59 -12.67 20.97
CA GLY A 124 22.76 -14.06 21.41
C GLY A 124 21.72 -14.99 20.77
N ALA A 125 20.69 -15.35 21.53
CA ALA A 125 19.60 -16.20 21.01
C ALA A 125 18.65 -15.49 20.04
N ILE A 126 18.72 -14.16 19.93
CA ILE A 126 17.87 -13.36 19.09
C ILE A 126 18.71 -12.62 18.05
N ARG A 127 18.30 -12.70 16.79
CA ARG A 127 18.92 -11.91 15.71
C ARG A 127 17.88 -11.14 14.93
N ILE A 128 18.25 -9.92 14.54
CA ILE A 128 17.40 -9.01 13.77
C ILE A 128 18.20 -8.62 12.54
N ILE A 129 17.68 -8.98 11.37
CA ILE A 129 18.31 -8.67 10.09
C ILE A 129 17.30 -8.04 9.13
N THR A 130 17.80 -7.36 8.11
CA THR A 130 16.94 -6.94 7.00
C THR A 130 16.77 -8.07 5.99
N TYR A 131 15.67 -8.02 5.20
CA TYR A 131 15.46 -8.96 4.09
C TYR A 131 16.66 -8.99 3.13
N HIS A 132 17.27 -7.85 2.86
CA HIS A 132 18.43 -7.75 1.96
C HIS A 132 19.66 -8.51 2.49
N ARG A 133 19.84 -8.61 3.81
CA ARG A 133 20.97 -9.29 4.43
C ARG A 133 20.76 -10.79 4.61
N LEU A 134 19.58 -11.32 4.27
CA LEU A 134 19.27 -12.72 4.49
C LEU A 134 20.25 -13.66 3.78
N HIS A 135 20.61 -13.37 2.52
CA HIS A 135 21.56 -14.23 1.79
C HIS A 135 22.96 -14.24 2.41
N GLU A 136 23.43 -13.11 2.91
CA GLU A 136 24.70 -13.00 3.65
C GLU A 136 24.62 -13.83 4.94
N PHE A 137 23.54 -13.66 5.71
CA PHE A 137 23.28 -14.43 6.92
C PHE A 137 23.24 -15.94 6.68
N LEU A 138 22.65 -16.40 5.58
CA LEU A 138 22.57 -17.82 5.23
C LEU A 138 23.94 -18.41 4.84
N ARG A 139 24.84 -17.62 4.25
CA ARG A 139 26.18 -18.03 3.85
C ARG A 139 27.18 -18.08 5.02
N ALA A 140 26.86 -17.43 6.14
CA ALA A 140 27.74 -17.38 7.30
C ALA A 140 27.84 -18.77 7.98
N GLU A 141 28.92 -19.49 7.73
CA GLU A 141 29.16 -20.86 8.25
C GLU A 141 29.20 -20.89 9.78
N ASN A 142 29.74 -19.86 10.43
CA ASN A 142 29.78 -19.74 11.89
C ASN A 142 28.39 -19.67 12.52
N LEU A 143 27.33 -19.34 11.74
CA LEU A 143 25.95 -19.27 12.19
C LEU A 143 25.15 -20.55 11.92
N LYS A 144 25.75 -21.59 11.33
CA LYS A 144 25.04 -22.83 10.99
C LYS A 144 24.39 -23.47 12.21
N LYS A 145 25.13 -23.68 13.29
CA LYS A 145 24.62 -24.26 14.55
C LYS A 145 23.55 -23.39 15.18
N TRP A 146 23.69 -22.06 15.08
CA TRP A 146 22.69 -21.11 15.59
C TRP A 146 21.38 -21.23 14.81
N ARG A 147 21.42 -21.36 13.48
CA ARG A 147 20.25 -21.55 12.63
C ARG A 147 19.51 -22.86 12.90
N GLU A 148 20.23 -23.93 13.22
CA GLU A 148 19.67 -25.25 13.55
C GLU A 148 18.85 -25.24 14.86
N GLN A 149 19.05 -24.23 15.71
CA GLN A 149 18.32 -24.03 16.97
C GLN A 149 17.16 -23.06 16.86
N LEU A 150 16.81 -22.60 15.67
CA LEU A 150 15.69 -21.69 15.47
C LEU A 150 14.37 -22.37 15.85
N LEU A 151 13.57 -21.65 16.68
CA LEU A 151 12.17 -21.98 16.94
C LEU A 151 11.26 -21.15 16.06
N TYR A 152 11.52 -19.84 16.01
CA TYR A 152 10.71 -18.90 15.24
C TYR A 152 11.55 -18.13 14.22
N VAL A 153 10.98 -17.96 13.02
CA VAL A 153 11.43 -17.00 12.01
C VAL A 153 10.28 -16.03 11.77
N VAL A 154 10.44 -14.82 12.22
CA VAL A 154 9.42 -13.76 12.10
C VAL A 154 9.78 -12.90 10.90
N ALA A 155 8.91 -12.88 9.90
CA ALA A 155 9.00 -12.01 8.72
C ALA A 155 8.04 -10.82 8.92
N ASP A 156 8.57 -9.75 9.51
CA ASP A 156 7.79 -8.54 9.79
C ASP A 156 7.62 -7.70 8.53
N GLU A 157 6.46 -7.06 8.39
CA GLU A 157 6.03 -6.31 7.19
C GLU A 157 6.15 -7.17 5.92
N ALA A 158 5.56 -8.37 5.95
CA ALA A 158 5.68 -9.37 4.87
C ALA A 158 5.18 -8.89 3.50
N HIS A 159 4.41 -7.79 3.43
CA HIS A 159 4.06 -7.13 2.17
C HIS A 159 5.31 -6.67 1.38
N PHE A 160 6.48 -6.58 2.02
CA PHE A 160 7.77 -6.35 1.35
C PHE A 160 7.94 -7.21 0.09
N PHE A 161 7.54 -8.46 0.12
CA PHE A 161 7.73 -9.36 -1.03
C PHE A 161 7.00 -8.90 -2.29
N THR A 162 5.92 -8.15 -2.14
CA THR A 162 5.14 -7.63 -3.28
C THR A 162 5.34 -6.14 -3.49
N SER A 163 5.42 -5.34 -2.44
CA SER A 163 5.64 -3.90 -2.55
C SER A 163 7.00 -3.57 -3.17
N ASP A 164 8.04 -4.31 -2.79
CA ASP A 164 9.39 -4.09 -3.28
C ASP A 164 9.72 -4.88 -4.56
N ALA A 165 8.85 -5.79 -5.02
CA ALA A 165 9.10 -6.65 -6.17
C ALA A 165 9.41 -5.88 -7.47
N LEU A 166 8.90 -4.65 -7.61
CA LEU A 166 9.15 -3.77 -8.74
C LEU A 166 10.43 -2.93 -8.60
N PHE A 167 11.14 -3.05 -7.48
CA PHE A 167 12.39 -2.34 -7.19
C PHE A 167 13.53 -3.28 -6.83
N ASN A 168 13.20 -4.45 -6.29
CA ASN A 168 14.14 -5.46 -5.83
C ASN A 168 13.89 -6.81 -6.52
N ARG A 169 14.71 -7.13 -7.51
CA ARG A 169 14.62 -8.39 -8.27
C ARG A 169 14.86 -9.67 -7.43
N TYR A 170 15.34 -9.52 -6.20
CA TYR A 170 15.65 -10.65 -5.32
C TYR A 170 14.53 -10.99 -4.34
N CYS A 171 13.41 -10.26 -4.30
CA CYS A 171 12.31 -10.53 -3.38
C CYS A 171 11.85 -12.00 -3.44
N GLY A 172 11.71 -12.56 -4.64
CA GLY A 172 11.32 -13.97 -4.83
C GLY A 172 12.35 -14.96 -4.29
N SER A 173 13.65 -14.71 -4.51
CA SER A 173 14.70 -15.59 -3.98
C SER A 173 14.85 -15.46 -2.46
N ILE A 174 14.59 -14.30 -1.89
CA ILE A 174 14.56 -14.09 -0.45
C ILE A 174 13.42 -14.91 0.18
N LEU A 175 12.20 -14.82 -0.38
CA LEU A 175 11.05 -15.58 0.09
C LEU A 175 11.30 -17.09 -0.02
N GLN A 176 11.81 -17.56 -1.17
CA GLN A 176 12.19 -18.96 -1.37
C GLN A 176 13.23 -19.43 -0.35
N SER A 177 14.18 -18.55 -0.02
CA SER A 177 15.20 -18.87 1.00
C SER A 177 14.60 -19.06 2.38
N ILE A 178 13.64 -18.20 2.79
CA ILE A 178 12.95 -18.34 4.07
C ILE A 178 12.25 -19.70 4.16
N THR A 179 11.50 -20.08 3.17
CA THR A 179 10.73 -21.33 3.17
C THR A 179 11.62 -22.57 3.11
N THR A 180 12.73 -22.50 2.37
CA THR A 180 13.64 -23.64 2.17
C THR A 180 14.59 -23.85 3.36
N TYR A 181 15.29 -22.80 3.80
CA TYR A 181 16.33 -22.92 4.83
C TYR A 181 15.75 -23.00 6.24
N PHE A 182 14.55 -22.48 6.46
CA PHE A 182 13.92 -22.49 7.79
C PHE A 182 12.68 -23.38 7.86
N SER A 183 12.61 -24.42 7.05
CA SER A 183 11.50 -25.38 7.03
C SER A 183 11.25 -26.09 8.36
N ARG A 184 12.27 -26.16 9.24
CA ARG A 184 12.18 -26.74 10.60
C ARG A 184 11.81 -25.73 11.68
N ALA A 185 11.73 -24.45 11.38
CA ALA A 185 11.30 -23.40 12.29
C ALA A 185 9.85 -22.99 11.99
N ILE A 186 9.14 -22.48 12.97
CA ILE A 186 7.82 -21.89 12.80
C ILE A 186 8.01 -20.54 12.12
N ARG A 187 7.47 -20.40 10.89
CA ARG A 187 7.54 -19.17 10.12
C ARG A 187 6.30 -18.35 10.39
N VAL A 188 6.52 -17.14 10.90
CA VAL A 188 5.48 -16.18 11.27
C VAL A 188 5.61 -14.96 10.38
N TYR A 189 4.68 -14.80 9.47
CA TYR A 189 4.56 -13.64 8.60
C TYR A 189 3.61 -12.63 9.24
N MET A 190 3.99 -11.36 9.26
CA MET A 190 3.16 -10.30 9.83
C MET A 190 3.00 -9.16 8.83
N THR A 191 1.79 -8.68 8.64
CA THR A 191 1.50 -7.53 7.78
C THR A 191 0.16 -6.89 8.17
N ALA A 192 -0.01 -5.62 7.81
CA ALA A 192 -1.32 -4.97 7.80
C ALA A 192 -2.03 -5.09 6.43
N THR A 193 -1.36 -5.66 5.42
CA THR A 193 -1.82 -5.66 4.02
C THR A 193 -1.54 -7.01 3.39
N SER A 194 -2.43 -8.00 3.65
CA SER A 194 -2.22 -9.38 3.22
C SER A 194 -2.64 -9.65 1.77
N TRP A 195 -3.59 -8.89 1.23
CA TRP A 195 -4.23 -9.17 -0.07
C TRP A 195 -3.28 -9.32 -1.25
N ASP A 196 -2.13 -8.64 -1.23
CA ASP A 196 -1.13 -8.76 -2.28
C ASP A 196 -0.14 -9.89 -2.02
N VAL A 197 0.16 -10.21 -0.76
CA VAL A 197 1.24 -11.13 -0.41
C VAL A 197 0.77 -12.54 -0.07
N LEU A 198 -0.52 -12.74 0.23
CA LEU A 198 -1.06 -14.04 0.65
C LEU A 198 -0.78 -15.16 -0.36
N LYS A 199 -1.09 -14.93 -1.63
CA LYS A 199 -0.85 -15.93 -2.69
C LYS A 199 0.64 -16.23 -2.91
N PRO A 200 1.54 -15.23 -3.03
CA PRO A 200 2.98 -15.48 -3.03
C PRO A 200 3.51 -16.26 -1.83
N LEU A 201 3.06 -15.95 -0.62
CA LEU A 201 3.44 -16.70 0.57
C LEU A 201 2.95 -18.14 0.50
N GLY A 202 1.70 -18.35 0.10
CA GLY A 202 1.13 -19.68 -0.06
C GLY A 202 1.89 -20.53 -1.07
N GLU A 203 2.24 -19.99 -2.23
CA GLU A 203 3.02 -20.72 -3.23
C GLU A 203 4.42 -21.08 -2.72
N ALA A 204 5.10 -20.16 -2.04
CA ALA A 204 6.41 -20.43 -1.48
C ALA A 204 6.38 -21.51 -0.37
N GLU A 205 5.30 -21.58 0.41
CA GLU A 205 5.12 -22.54 1.51
C GLU A 205 4.49 -23.88 1.06
N ARG A 206 3.92 -23.95 -0.14
CA ARG A 206 3.23 -25.14 -0.66
C ARG A 206 4.06 -26.41 -0.63
N GLY A 207 5.38 -26.28 -0.90
CA GLY A 207 6.29 -27.42 -0.83
C GLY A 207 6.33 -28.06 0.56
N ASN A 208 6.37 -27.25 1.62
CA ASN A 208 6.36 -27.73 3.00
C ASN A 208 5.02 -28.39 3.37
N TYR A 209 3.91 -27.82 2.93
CA TYR A 209 2.58 -28.38 3.10
C TYR A 209 2.44 -29.74 2.41
N LEU A 210 2.85 -29.86 1.14
CA LEU A 210 2.80 -31.13 0.41
C LEU A 210 3.68 -32.22 1.04
N ASN A 211 4.84 -31.87 1.59
CA ASN A 211 5.67 -32.78 2.35
C ASN A 211 5.01 -33.27 3.64
N ALA A 212 4.29 -32.38 4.33
CA ALA A 212 3.52 -32.74 5.52
C ALA A 212 2.34 -33.68 5.20
N LEU A 213 1.69 -33.50 4.05
CA LEU A 213 0.62 -34.38 3.55
C LEU A 213 1.03 -35.83 3.43
N GLY A 214 2.26 -36.11 2.98
CA GLY A 214 2.79 -37.49 2.83
C GLY A 214 3.05 -38.24 4.13
N THR A 215 3.00 -37.57 5.29
CA THR A 215 3.41 -38.12 6.59
C THR A 215 2.29 -38.30 7.60
N VAL A 216 1.03 -37.86 7.30
CA VAL A 216 -0.05 -37.77 8.29
C VAL A 216 -1.39 -38.25 7.74
N THR A 217 -2.20 -38.94 8.56
CA THR A 217 -3.56 -39.38 8.23
C THR A 217 -4.57 -38.21 8.22
N GLY A 218 -5.65 -38.35 7.42
CA GLY A 218 -6.56 -37.25 7.03
C GLY A 218 -7.21 -36.41 8.15
N GLU A 219 -7.37 -36.92 9.37
CA GLU A 219 -7.96 -36.16 10.49
C GLU A 219 -6.99 -35.15 11.11
N VAL A 220 -5.69 -35.49 11.20
CA VAL A 220 -4.64 -34.62 11.73
C VAL A 220 -4.25 -33.53 10.73
N MET A 221 -4.71 -33.63 9.48
CA MET A 221 -4.33 -32.74 8.40
C MET A 221 -5.08 -31.40 8.42
N ARG A 222 -6.29 -31.35 8.99
CA ARG A 222 -7.07 -30.10 9.05
C ARG A 222 -6.36 -29.01 9.85
N ASP A 223 -5.56 -29.38 10.83
CA ASP A 223 -4.84 -28.45 11.73
C ASP A 223 -3.43 -28.08 11.22
N ARG A 224 -3.00 -28.60 10.07
CA ARG A 224 -1.64 -28.41 9.52
C ARG A 224 -1.61 -27.60 8.24
N ARG A 225 -2.52 -26.62 8.09
CA ARG A 225 -2.57 -25.73 6.95
C ARG A 225 -1.84 -24.42 7.22
N PHE A 226 -1.78 -23.55 6.22
CA PHE A 226 -1.31 -22.18 6.38
C PHE A 226 -2.32 -21.40 7.24
N HIS A 227 -1.97 -21.11 8.50
CA HIS A 227 -2.85 -20.40 9.41
C HIS A 227 -2.85 -18.90 9.09
N HIS A 228 -4.01 -18.34 8.80
CA HIS A 228 -4.19 -16.93 8.51
C HIS A 228 -5.10 -16.30 9.57
N TYR A 229 -4.50 -15.61 10.53
CA TYR A 229 -5.21 -14.87 11.58
C TYR A 229 -5.54 -13.46 11.08
N ILE A 230 -6.81 -13.13 10.99
CA ILE A 230 -7.34 -11.88 10.45
C ILE A 230 -7.93 -11.08 11.60
N PHE A 231 -7.31 -9.96 11.93
CA PHE A 231 -7.77 -9.03 12.95
C PHE A 231 -8.65 -7.94 12.32
N PRO A 232 -9.65 -7.40 13.06
CA PRO A 232 -10.51 -6.37 12.54
C PRO A 232 -9.73 -5.10 12.26
N PHE A 233 -10.07 -4.45 11.15
CA PHE A 233 -9.58 -3.13 10.80
C PHE A 233 -10.60 -2.09 11.25
N ASP A 234 -10.13 -0.98 11.80
CA ASP A 234 -10.98 0.13 12.21
C ASP A 234 -10.54 1.40 11.47
N TYR A 235 -11.33 1.77 10.50
CA TYR A 235 -11.13 2.99 9.72
C TYR A 235 -12.19 4.06 10.03
N SER A 236 -12.97 3.92 11.12
CA SER A 236 -14.03 4.85 11.51
C SER A 236 -13.53 6.27 11.75
N ALA A 237 -12.27 6.40 12.18
CA ALA A 237 -11.62 7.69 12.43
C ALA A 237 -11.27 8.50 11.18
N TYR A 238 -11.32 7.90 10.00
CA TYR A 238 -10.95 8.56 8.75
C TYR A 238 -12.19 9.04 7.97
N CYS A 239 -12.15 10.28 7.52
CA CYS A 239 -13.11 10.84 6.57
C CYS A 239 -12.45 10.91 5.19
N LEU A 240 -13.06 10.32 4.16
CA LEU A 240 -12.48 10.28 2.81
C LEU A 240 -12.93 11.49 2.00
N CYS A 241 -11.99 12.22 1.43
CA CYS A 241 -12.23 13.32 0.50
C CYS A 241 -11.46 13.09 -0.80
N PHE A 242 -12.13 13.07 -1.93
CA PHE A 242 -11.51 12.85 -3.24
C PHE A 242 -11.30 14.16 -3.96
N ILE A 243 -10.09 14.35 -4.51
CA ILE A 243 -9.68 15.57 -5.23
C ILE A 243 -9.00 15.20 -6.55
N LYS A 244 -9.12 16.08 -7.54
CA LYS A 244 -8.58 15.81 -8.88
C LYS A 244 -7.07 16.09 -9.00
N SER A 245 -6.55 16.99 -8.16
CA SER A 245 -5.13 17.34 -8.19
C SER A 245 -4.64 17.79 -6.83
N ILE A 246 -3.33 17.64 -6.57
CA ILE A 246 -2.71 18.12 -5.34
C ILE A 246 -2.80 19.66 -5.21
N GLU A 247 -2.93 20.39 -6.31
CA GLU A 247 -3.06 21.84 -6.31
C GLU A 247 -4.38 22.31 -5.64
N GLU A 248 -5.43 21.48 -5.70
CA GLU A 248 -6.70 21.76 -5.00
C GLU A 248 -6.52 21.80 -3.48
N VAL A 249 -5.56 21.05 -2.94
CA VAL A 249 -5.26 21.03 -1.50
C VAL A 249 -4.85 22.41 -0.99
N LYS A 250 -4.18 23.24 -1.82
CA LYS A 250 -3.75 24.60 -1.43
C LYS A 250 -4.91 25.50 -0.97
N ILE A 251 -6.09 25.30 -1.56
CA ILE A 251 -7.28 26.05 -1.19
C ILE A 251 -7.71 25.69 0.24
N HIS A 252 -7.73 24.39 0.52
CA HIS A 252 -8.12 23.86 1.84
C HIS A 252 -7.09 24.19 2.92
N ILE A 253 -5.80 24.14 2.60
CA ILE A 253 -4.71 24.57 3.51
C ILE A 253 -4.92 26.05 3.93
N LYS A 254 -5.22 26.93 2.98
CA LYS A 254 -5.46 28.35 3.27
C LYS A 254 -6.68 28.57 4.17
N GLN A 255 -7.71 27.74 4.05
CA GLN A 255 -8.90 27.80 4.89
C GLN A 255 -8.66 27.25 6.29
N LYS A 256 -7.86 26.19 6.43
CA LYS A 256 -7.60 25.48 7.70
C LYS A 256 -6.20 25.76 8.24
N ARG A 257 -5.86 27.04 8.42
CA ARG A 257 -4.50 27.49 8.79
C ARG A 257 -4.00 27.01 10.16
N GLN A 258 -4.89 26.58 11.04
CA GLN A 258 -4.53 26.09 12.38
C GLN A 258 -4.31 24.57 12.41
N GLU A 259 -4.68 23.85 11.37
CA GLU A 259 -4.51 22.41 11.28
C GLU A 259 -3.20 22.06 10.59
N LYS A 260 -2.54 21.00 11.05
CA LYS A 260 -1.37 20.44 10.37
C LYS A 260 -1.75 19.47 9.28
N TRP A 261 -0.89 19.42 8.27
CA TRP A 261 -1.08 18.63 7.05
C TRP A 261 0.12 17.71 6.83
N LEU A 262 -0.16 16.44 6.56
CA LEU A 262 0.84 15.46 6.15
C LEU A 262 0.56 15.09 4.69
N VAL A 263 1.51 15.35 3.79
CA VAL A 263 1.32 15.22 2.35
C VAL A 263 2.27 14.16 1.79
N PHE A 264 1.72 13.07 1.26
CA PHE A 264 2.48 12.01 0.60
C PHE A 264 2.42 12.16 -0.91
N CYS A 265 3.55 12.48 -1.53
CA CYS A 265 3.70 12.58 -2.97
C CYS A 265 4.33 11.30 -3.55
N ASN A 266 3.90 10.91 -4.75
CA ASN A 266 4.46 9.76 -5.46
C ASN A 266 5.69 10.10 -6.32
N SER A 267 6.11 11.37 -6.39
CA SER A 267 7.27 11.87 -7.11
C SER A 267 8.04 12.84 -6.24
N ARG A 268 9.38 12.71 -6.21
CA ARG A 268 10.28 13.62 -5.49
C ARG A 268 10.16 15.05 -6.04
N ASP A 269 10.22 15.18 -7.38
CA ASP A 269 10.20 16.49 -8.02
C ASP A 269 8.89 17.22 -7.75
N LYS A 270 7.74 16.53 -7.91
CA LYS A 270 6.42 17.10 -7.61
C LYS A 270 6.24 17.44 -6.13
N GLY A 271 6.76 16.62 -5.22
CA GLY A 271 6.70 16.88 -3.79
C GLY A 271 7.50 18.13 -3.41
N LYS A 272 8.69 18.26 -3.96
CA LYS A 272 9.56 19.41 -3.76
C LYS A 272 8.94 20.69 -4.32
N GLU A 273 8.48 20.65 -5.58
CA GLU A 273 7.79 21.77 -6.23
C GLU A 273 6.54 22.22 -5.44
N PHE A 274 5.74 21.25 -4.98
CA PHE A 274 4.57 21.54 -4.16
C PHE A 274 4.94 22.21 -2.84
N SER A 275 5.96 21.71 -2.11
CA SER A 275 6.45 22.30 -0.87
C SER A 275 6.98 23.72 -1.10
N GLU A 276 7.83 23.93 -2.11
CA GLU A 276 8.37 25.25 -2.47
C GLU A 276 7.25 26.26 -2.80
N SER A 277 6.18 25.81 -3.43
CA SER A 277 5.03 26.67 -3.76
C SER A 277 4.21 27.12 -2.55
N LEU A 278 4.37 26.46 -1.40
CA LEU A 278 3.72 26.79 -0.14
C LEU A 278 4.58 27.73 0.73
N GLY A 279 5.87 27.88 0.43
CA GLY A 279 6.80 28.75 1.17
C GLY A 279 7.15 28.21 2.56
N ASP A 280 7.42 29.13 3.50
CA ASP A 280 7.96 28.81 4.82
C ASP A 280 7.05 28.00 5.75
N VAL A 281 5.79 27.78 5.36
CA VAL A 281 4.84 26.97 6.16
C VAL A 281 4.96 25.48 5.88
N ALA A 282 5.78 25.08 4.89
CA ALA A 282 5.92 23.70 4.47
C ALA A 282 7.38 23.25 4.47
N SER A 283 7.62 22.04 4.97
CA SER A 283 8.91 21.34 4.87
C SER A 283 8.79 20.13 3.96
N TYR A 284 9.88 19.80 3.26
CA TYR A 284 9.98 18.64 2.41
C TYR A 284 11.02 17.64 2.92
N ILE A 285 10.63 16.35 2.94
CA ILE A 285 11.51 15.25 3.35
C ILE A 285 11.43 14.11 2.34
N ASP A 286 12.59 13.63 1.91
CA ASP A 286 12.73 12.41 1.10
C ASP A 286 13.87 11.49 1.61
N ALA A 287 14.26 10.50 0.81
CA ALA A 287 15.28 9.53 1.19
C ALA A 287 16.67 10.17 1.41
N ASP A 288 16.95 11.29 0.77
CA ASP A 288 18.24 11.99 0.88
C ASP A 288 18.28 12.90 2.12
N SER A 289 17.10 13.29 2.63
CA SER A 289 16.94 14.13 3.83
C SER A 289 17.25 13.42 5.16
N LYS A 290 17.60 12.13 5.15
CA LYS A 290 17.90 11.35 6.37
C LYS A 290 19.07 11.89 7.22
N LYS A 291 19.85 12.81 6.67
CA LYS A 291 20.94 13.50 7.36
C LYS A 291 20.55 14.87 7.91
N ASP A 292 19.35 15.35 7.59
CA ASP A 292 18.89 16.67 7.94
C ASP A 292 18.35 16.73 9.38
N THR A 293 18.40 17.91 9.97
CA THR A 293 17.90 18.19 11.34
C THR A 293 16.41 17.86 11.46
N ILE A 294 15.60 18.21 10.46
CA ILE A 294 14.16 17.95 10.44
C ILE A 294 13.87 16.44 10.53
N TRP A 295 14.64 15.60 9.81
CA TRP A 295 14.52 14.15 9.91
C TRP A 295 14.86 13.64 11.31
N ALA A 296 15.97 14.15 11.91
CA ALA A 296 16.40 13.74 13.24
C ALA A 296 15.35 14.12 14.31
N GLU A 297 14.77 15.30 14.21
CA GLU A 297 13.69 15.77 15.09
C GLU A 297 12.42 14.96 14.93
N LEU A 298 12.00 14.69 13.68
CA LEU A 298 10.83 13.87 13.38
C LEU A 298 10.97 12.46 13.98
N VAL A 299 12.14 11.82 13.81
CA VAL A 299 12.41 10.49 14.37
C VAL A 299 12.45 10.51 15.90
N ARG A 300 12.96 11.58 16.52
CA ARG A 300 13.11 11.71 17.96
C ARG A 300 11.80 12.05 18.67
N HIS A 301 11.03 12.96 18.10
CA HIS A 301 9.85 13.54 18.74
C HIS A 301 8.53 12.99 18.18
N GLU A 302 8.57 12.23 17.07
CA GLU A 302 7.40 11.68 16.38
C GLU A 302 6.36 12.75 16.00
N ARG A 303 6.82 13.98 15.77
CA ARG A 303 6.06 15.17 15.36
C ARG A 303 6.94 16.13 14.58
N PHE A 304 6.33 17.05 13.88
CA PHE A 304 7.02 18.12 13.14
C PHE A 304 6.46 19.50 13.55
N ASP A 305 7.24 20.55 13.42
CA ASP A 305 6.87 21.88 13.91
C ASP A 305 6.11 22.70 12.86
N GLU A 306 6.41 22.51 11.59
CA GLU A 306 5.76 23.22 10.49
C GLU A 306 4.27 22.88 10.36
N GLN A 307 3.52 23.74 9.71
CA GLN A 307 2.12 23.48 9.42
C GLN A 307 1.95 22.30 8.44
N ILE A 308 2.87 22.15 7.48
CA ILE A 308 2.77 21.19 6.40
C ILE A 308 4.06 20.40 6.28
N LEU A 309 3.97 19.07 6.39
CA LEU A 309 5.06 18.18 6.05
C LEU A 309 4.77 17.48 4.73
N VAL A 310 5.57 17.76 3.72
CA VAL A 310 5.51 17.10 2.41
C VAL A 310 6.58 16.01 2.34
N THR A 311 6.20 14.82 1.93
CA THR A 311 7.11 13.68 1.89
C THR A 311 6.80 12.73 0.75
N THR A 312 7.67 11.76 0.54
CA THR A 312 7.44 10.61 -0.33
C THR A 312 7.21 9.34 0.51
N ALA A 313 7.22 8.17 -0.10
CA ALA A 313 7.18 6.88 0.60
C ALA A 313 8.34 6.68 1.62
N VAL A 314 9.26 7.65 1.77
CA VAL A 314 10.36 7.54 2.74
C VAL A 314 9.89 7.43 4.18
N LEU A 315 8.78 8.07 4.54
CA LEU A 315 8.17 7.89 5.87
C LEU A 315 7.61 6.48 6.09
N ASP A 316 7.34 5.73 5.02
CA ASP A 316 7.03 4.30 5.15
C ASP A 316 8.17 3.53 5.81
N CYS A 317 9.35 4.13 5.91
CA CYS A 317 10.52 3.56 6.55
C CYS A 317 10.49 3.51 8.09
N GLY A 318 9.33 3.64 8.76
CA GLY A 318 9.19 3.31 10.18
C GLY A 318 9.01 4.47 11.14
N VAL A 319 8.95 5.71 10.65
CA VAL A 319 8.64 6.86 11.48
C VAL A 319 7.14 6.90 11.74
N ASN A 320 6.76 6.96 13.01
CA ASN A 320 5.39 7.20 13.42
C ASN A 320 5.21 8.70 13.68
N ILE A 321 4.00 9.19 13.53
CA ILE A 321 3.64 10.58 13.83
C ILE A 321 2.57 10.55 14.90
N HIS A 322 2.93 11.00 16.10
CA HIS A 322 2.07 11.13 17.28
C HIS A 322 1.72 12.60 17.54
N ASP A 323 1.25 13.31 16.53
CA ASP A 323 0.92 14.72 16.59
C ASP A 323 -0.59 14.92 16.37
N GLU A 324 -1.32 15.24 17.44
CA GLU A 324 -2.77 15.45 17.40
C GLU A 324 -3.19 16.66 16.54
N ALA A 325 -2.27 17.58 16.25
CA ALA A 325 -2.53 18.72 15.38
C ALA A 325 -2.63 18.32 13.89
N VAL A 326 -2.10 17.15 13.52
CA VAL A 326 -2.22 16.60 12.16
C VAL A 326 -3.63 16.07 11.96
N LYS A 327 -4.49 16.87 11.33
CA LYS A 327 -5.89 16.55 11.05
C LYS A 327 -6.14 16.19 9.59
N ASN A 328 -5.16 16.43 8.71
CA ASN A 328 -5.31 16.25 7.28
C ASN A 328 -4.12 15.43 6.75
N ILE A 329 -4.42 14.38 5.99
CA ILE A 329 -3.44 13.57 5.28
C ILE A 329 -3.78 13.60 3.80
N VAL A 330 -2.83 14.02 2.96
CA VAL A 330 -2.98 14.02 1.50
C VAL A 330 -2.20 12.85 0.91
N ILE A 331 -2.82 12.09 0.02
CA ILE A 331 -2.23 10.88 -0.55
C ILE A 331 -2.33 10.89 -2.07
N CYS A 332 -1.16 10.79 -2.72
CA CYS A 332 -1.03 10.77 -4.17
C CYS A 332 -0.61 9.38 -4.67
N THR A 333 -1.37 8.34 -4.35
CA THR A 333 -1.11 6.98 -4.86
C THR A 333 -2.40 6.25 -5.18
N ASP A 334 -2.35 5.34 -6.15
CA ASP A 334 -3.42 4.40 -6.48
C ASP A 334 -3.08 2.96 -6.07
N ASP A 335 -1.98 2.77 -5.37
CA ASP A 335 -1.60 1.48 -4.81
C ASP A 335 -2.18 1.33 -3.40
N ARG A 336 -3.07 0.34 -3.23
CA ARG A 336 -3.75 0.08 -1.96
C ARG A 336 -2.78 -0.13 -0.80
N THR A 337 -1.75 -0.94 -1.01
CA THR A 337 -0.76 -1.25 0.04
C THR A 337 -0.03 0.00 0.48
N SER A 338 0.50 0.78 -0.47
CA SER A 338 1.17 2.06 -0.19
C SER A 338 0.24 3.04 0.51
N LEU A 339 -1.01 3.18 0.04
CA LEU A 339 -1.99 4.08 0.63
C LEU A 339 -2.22 3.76 2.11
N LEU A 340 -2.51 2.50 2.44
CA LEU A 340 -2.78 2.10 3.82
C LEU A 340 -1.53 2.17 4.71
N GLN A 341 -0.34 1.95 4.15
CA GLN A 341 0.92 2.16 4.88
C GLN A 341 1.16 3.66 5.20
N MET A 342 0.90 4.55 4.25
CA MET A 342 0.99 6.00 4.45
C MET A 342 0.02 6.48 5.53
N VAL A 343 -1.24 6.06 5.46
CA VAL A 343 -2.27 6.36 6.47
C VAL A 343 -1.85 5.88 7.85
N GLY A 344 -1.29 4.67 7.94
CA GLY A 344 -0.85 4.07 9.19
C GLY A 344 0.34 4.78 9.87
N ARG A 345 1.00 5.75 9.21
CA ARG A 345 2.09 6.54 9.82
C ARG A 345 1.58 7.52 10.86
N LYS A 346 0.42 8.10 10.65
CA LYS A 346 -0.26 8.87 11.69
C LYS A 346 -0.89 7.91 12.70
N ARG A 347 -0.42 8.00 13.93
CA ARG A 347 -0.98 7.25 15.05
C ARG A 347 -2.13 8.04 15.65
N LEU A 348 -3.30 7.46 15.67
CA LEU A 348 -4.52 8.10 16.14
C LEU A 348 -4.73 7.85 17.63
N GLY A 349 -5.14 8.89 18.33
CA GLY A 349 -5.71 8.78 19.67
C GLY A 349 -7.15 8.22 19.64
N PRO A 350 -7.72 7.82 20.79
CA PRO A 350 -9.01 7.11 20.86
C PRO A 350 -10.22 7.86 20.27
N GLN A 351 -10.18 9.19 20.21
CA GLN A 351 -11.29 10.03 19.69
C GLN A 351 -10.85 10.94 18.54
N GLU A 352 -9.66 10.70 18.02
CA GLU A 352 -9.11 11.52 16.96
C GLU A 352 -9.73 11.18 15.64
N LYS A 353 -10.09 12.22 14.86
CA LYS A 353 -10.57 12.10 13.48
C LYS A 353 -9.59 12.79 12.53
N VAL A 354 -9.40 12.22 11.37
CA VAL A 354 -8.49 12.71 10.33
C VAL A 354 -9.19 12.68 8.97
N THR A 355 -9.03 13.73 8.21
CA THR A 355 -9.48 13.80 6.82
C THR A 355 -8.40 13.28 5.90
N LEU A 356 -8.72 12.29 5.08
CA LEU A 356 -7.87 11.76 4.02
C LEU A 356 -8.24 12.40 2.70
N TRP A 357 -7.34 13.23 2.18
CA TRP A 357 -7.46 13.87 0.87
C TRP A 357 -6.78 12.97 -0.17
N ILE A 358 -7.56 12.29 -0.99
CA ILE A 358 -7.08 11.28 -1.92
C ILE A 358 -7.08 11.85 -3.33
N VAL A 359 -5.89 11.99 -3.91
CA VAL A 359 -5.72 12.52 -5.26
C VAL A 359 -6.05 11.42 -6.28
N GLU A 360 -7.08 11.64 -7.07
CA GLU A 360 -7.48 10.71 -8.11
C GLU A 360 -6.46 10.67 -9.26
N PRO A 361 -6.09 9.47 -9.72
CA PRO A 361 -5.18 9.35 -10.86
C PRO A 361 -5.86 9.77 -12.16
N SER A 362 -5.18 10.57 -12.98
CA SER A 362 -5.72 10.96 -14.28
C SER A 362 -5.82 9.77 -15.25
N LYS A 363 -6.82 9.76 -16.13
CA LYS A 363 -6.98 8.72 -17.18
C LYS A 363 -5.70 8.58 -18.04
N LYS A 364 -5.02 9.69 -18.33
CA LYS A 364 -3.75 9.68 -19.07
C LYS A 364 -2.66 8.90 -18.31
N SER A 365 -2.54 9.11 -17.00
CA SER A 365 -1.57 8.39 -16.16
C SER A 365 -1.91 6.91 -16.07
N LEU A 366 -3.21 6.56 -15.89
CA LEU A 366 -3.65 5.16 -15.84
C LEU A 366 -3.34 4.43 -17.15
N SER A 367 -3.67 5.05 -18.32
CA SER A 367 -3.42 4.46 -19.64
C SER A 367 -1.92 4.26 -19.90
N ALA A 368 -1.08 5.24 -19.57
CA ALA A 368 0.38 5.11 -19.75
C ALA A 368 0.95 3.94 -18.94
N ARG A 369 0.52 3.76 -17.68
CA ARG A 369 0.95 2.63 -16.85
C ARG A 369 0.39 1.30 -17.33
N LEU A 370 -0.86 1.26 -17.80
CA LEU A 370 -1.44 0.04 -18.39
C LEU A 370 -0.61 -0.43 -19.59
N MET A 371 -0.20 0.49 -20.47
CA MET A 371 0.67 0.19 -21.61
C MET A 371 2.04 -0.33 -21.13
N GLN A 372 2.65 0.32 -20.13
CA GLN A 372 3.92 -0.13 -19.56
C GLN A 372 3.82 -1.55 -18.99
N TYR A 373 2.81 -1.85 -18.21
CA TYR A 373 2.61 -3.19 -17.63
C TYR A 373 2.30 -4.24 -18.69
N SER A 374 1.55 -3.89 -19.73
CA SER A 374 1.31 -4.78 -20.88
C SER A 374 2.61 -5.16 -21.57
N ARG A 375 3.46 -4.18 -21.90
CA ARG A 375 4.78 -4.41 -22.48
C ARG A 375 5.68 -5.28 -21.61
N GLN A 376 5.70 -5.03 -20.30
CA GLN A 376 6.50 -5.84 -19.36
C GLN A 376 6.03 -7.31 -19.31
N LEU A 377 4.72 -7.56 -19.34
CA LEU A 377 4.20 -8.93 -19.40
C LEU A 377 4.50 -9.61 -20.74
N GLU A 378 4.45 -8.90 -21.86
CA GLU A 378 4.85 -9.43 -23.18
C GLU A 378 6.34 -9.82 -23.18
N MET A 379 7.20 -9.05 -22.55
CA MET A 379 8.62 -9.38 -22.38
C MET A 379 8.83 -10.65 -21.56
N ILE A 380 8.07 -10.81 -20.46
CA ILE A 380 8.11 -12.02 -19.63
C ILE A 380 7.60 -13.23 -20.42
N GLN A 381 6.53 -13.10 -21.19
CA GLN A 381 6.01 -14.17 -22.05
C GLN A 381 7.03 -14.57 -23.13
N SER A 382 7.70 -13.57 -23.71
CA SER A 382 8.78 -13.81 -24.69
C SER A 382 9.94 -14.59 -24.05
N PHE A 383 10.35 -14.22 -22.84
CA PHE A 383 11.36 -14.95 -22.08
C PHE A 383 10.93 -16.40 -21.77
N ASP A 384 9.67 -16.62 -21.38
CA ASP A 384 9.13 -17.95 -21.05
C ASP A 384 9.07 -18.88 -22.28
N SER A 385 8.99 -18.33 -23.49
CA SER A 385 9.03 -19.08 -24.74
C SER A 385 10.41 -19.65 -25.08
N LEU A 386 11.49 -19.10 -24.48
CA LEU A 386 12.87 -19.51 -24.73
C LEU A 386 13.18 -20.84 -24.05
N LYS A 387 13.75 -21.79 -24.81
CA LYS A 387 13.97 -23.17 -24.35
C LYS A 387 15.28 -23.34 -23.61
N THR A 388 16.33 -22.59 -24.00
CA THR A 388 17.70 -22.78 -23.47
C THR A 388 18.18 -21.60 -22.63
N GLN A 389 19.08 -21.85 -21.70
CA GLN A 389 19.71 -20.79 -20.89
C GLN A 389 20.57 -19.84 -21.74
N LYS A 390 21.12 -20.31 -22.85
CA LYS A 390 21.87 -19.48 -23.80
C LYS A 390 20.96 -18.44 -24.47
N GLU A 391 19.78 -18.86 -24.93
CA GLU A 391 18.77 -17.97 -25.49
C GLU A 391 18.30 -16.95 -24.46
N ARG A 392 18.01 -17.40 -23.22
CA ARG A 392 17.60 -16.54 -22.11
C ARG A 392 18.66 -15.50 -21.75
N SER A 393 19.93 -15.90 -21.69
CA SER A 393 21.05 -15.00 -21.42
C SER A 393 21.20 -13.97 -22.54
N SER A 394 21.13 -14.41 -23.80
CA SER A 394 21.21 -13.49 -24.97
C SER A 394 20.03 -12.52 -25.01
N PHE A 395 18.84 -12.97 -24.63
CA PHE A 395 17.65 -12.11 -24.55
C PHE A 395 17.82 -11.03 -23.48
N VAL A 396 18.23 -11.40 -22.27
CA VAL A 396 18.40 -10.46 -21.16
C VAL A 396 19.54 -9.49 -21.43
N ASN A 397 20.68 -9.94 -21.99
CA ASN A 397 21.79 -9.06 -22.34
C ASN A 397 21.37 -7.97 -23.35
N ARG A 398 20.60 -8.33 -24.36
CA ARG A 398 20.05 -7.35 -25.33
C ARG A 398 19.12 -6.32 -24.67
N LEU A 399 18.32 -6.75 -23.66
CA LEU A 399 17.49 -5.83 -22.91
C LEU A 399 18.33 -4.88 -22.05
N LEU A 400 19.42 -5.37 -21.45
CA LEU A 400 20.34 -4.57 -20.63
C LEU A 400 21.10 -3.53 -21.46
N GLU A 401 21.46 -3.86 -22.70
CA GLU A 401 22.19 -2.97 -23.60
C GLU A 401 21.30 -1.84 -24.16
N ASN A 402 20.01 -2.12 -24.38
CA ASN A 402 19.10 -1.22 -25.09
C ASN A 402 17.91 -0.75 -24.24
N GLY A 403 17.79 -1.21 -22.98
CA GLY A 403 16.57 -1.09 -22.22
C GLY A 403 16.53 0.01 -21.17
N ASP A 404 15.31 0.36 -20.78
CA ASP A 404 15.02 1.19 -19.61
C ASP A 404 15.51 0.46 -18.34
N PRO A 405 16.20 1.14 -17.41
CA PRO A 405 16.59 0.58 -16.10
C PRO A 405 15.44 -0.11 -15.36
N LYS A 406 14.19 0.29 -15.57
CA LYS A 406 13.00 -0.34 -15.01
C LYS A 406 12.71 -1.75 -15.53
N GLU A 407 13.26 -2.12 -16.69
CA GLU A 407 13.12 -3.46 -17.26
C GLU A 407 14.11 -4.46 -16.64
N ASN A 408 15.22 -3.98 -16.07
CA ASN A 408 16.22 -4.80 -15.38
C ASN A 408 15.69 -5.54 -14.15
N ILE A 409 14.53 -5.14 -13.62
CA ILE A 409 13.88 -5.76 -12.48
C ILE A 409 13.21 -7.09 -12.83
N LEU A 410 12.83 -7.26 -14.11
CA LEU A 410 12.06 -8.43 -14.55
C LEU A 410 12.88 -9.71 -14.56
N PHE A 411 14.21 -9.60 -14.66
CA PHE A 411 15.10 -10.73 -14.77
C PHE A 411 16.31 -10.60 -13.84
N TYR A 412 16.85 -11.74 -13.41
CA TYR A 412 18.05 -11.79 -12.58
C TYR A 412 18.87 -13.04 -12.87
N THR A 413 20.15 -12.99 -12.53
CA THR A 413 21.04 -14.14 -12.63
C THR A 413 21.17 -14.82 -11.26
N SER A 414 20.89 -16.10 -11.21
CA SER A 414 21.10 -16.95 -10.03
C SER A 414 22.28 -17.88 -10.25
N VAL A 415 23.05 -18.12 -9.19
CA VAL A 415 24.15 -19.07 -9.19
C VAL A 415 23.66 -20.35 -8.52
N THR A 416 23.65 -21.45 -9.26
CA THR A 416 23.36 -22.77 -8.70
C THR A 416 24.64 -23.61 -8.66
N GLN A 417 24.89 -24.24 -7.52
CA GLN A 417 25.98 -25.22 -7.45
C GLN A 417 25.57 -26.52 -8.16
N HIS A 418 26.43 -27.03 -9.02
CA HIS A 418 26.23 -28.33 -9.62
C HIS A 418 26.30 -29.42 -8.51
N PRO A 419 25.55 -30.54 -8.60
CA PRO A 419 25.58 -31.64 -7.65
C PRO A 419 27.01 -32.14 -7.35
N ASP A 420 27.92 -32.07 -8.32
CA ASP A 420 29.30 -32.48 -8.21
C ASP A 420 30.23 -31.45 -7.54
N LYS A 421 29.69 -30.35 -6.94
CA LYS A 421 30.41 -29.31 -6.19
C LYS A 421 31.57 -28.59 -6.92
N ARG A 422 31.85 -28.91 -8.19
CA ARG A 422 33.02 -28.41 -8.93
C ARG A 422 32.71 -27.32 -9.96
N ARG A 423 31.44 -27.08 -10.27
CA ARG A 423 31.02 -26.07 -11.26
C ARG A 423 29.84 -25.27 -10.77
N GLU A 424 29.97 -23.96 -10.77
CA GLU A 424 28.86 -23.04 -10.61
C GLU A 424 28.16 -22.88 -11.97
N ARG A 425 26.85 -22.98 -11.98
CA ARG A 425 26.03 -22.73 -13.16
C ARG A 425 25.25 -21.43 -12.99
N LEU A 426 25.49 -20.51 -13.89
CA LEU A 426 24.69 -19.27 -13.97
C LEU A 426 23.37 -19.59 -14.66
N LEU A 427 22.27 -19.29 -13.98
CA LEU A 427 20.92 -19.40 -14.51
C LEU A 427 20.30 -18.02 -14.58
N VAL A 428 19.78 -17.66 -15.75
CA VAL A 428 18.95 -16.46 -15.88
C VAL A 428 17.52 -16.83 -15.56
N CYS A 429 16.94 -16.12 -14.62
CA CYS A 429 15.61 -16.35 -14.07
C CYS A 429 14.75 -15.10 -14.24
N LYS A 430 13.44 -15.29 -14.35
CA LYS A 430 12.49 -14.18 -14.25
C LYS A 430 12.14 -13.89 -12.80
N ASN A 431 11.84 -12.63 -12.52
CA ASN A 431 11.29 -12.20 -11.24
C ASN A 431 9.78 -12.53 -11.18
N GLN A 432 9.43 -13.68 -10.65
CA GLN A 432 8.04 -14.15 -10.56
C GLN A 432 7.15 -13.22 -9.73
N LEU A 433 7.69 -12.60 -8.68
CA LEU A 433 6.91 -11.67 -7.87
C LEU A 433 6.63 -10.36 -8.62
N ALA A 434 7.57 -9.86 -9.42
CA ALA A 434 7.31 -8.71 -10.29
C ALA A 434 6.23 -9.05 -11.33
N GLU A 435 6.30 -10.22 -11.96
CA GLU A 435 5.26 -10.70 -12.88
C GLU A 435 3.87 -10.68 -12.21
N TYR A 436 3.77 -11.23 -11.02
CA TYR A 436 2.53 -11.27 -10.24
C TYR A 436 1.98 -9.87 -9.95
N VAL A 437 2.83 -8.97 -9.42
CA VAL A 437 2.44 -7.60 -9.09
C VAL A 437 2.01 -6.84 -10.34
N ILE A 438 2.78 -6.96 -11.45
CA ILE A 438 2.45 -6.31 -12.72
C ILE A 438 1.11 -6.80 -13.27
N ALA A 439 0.87 -8.13 -13.23
CA ALA A 439 -0.38 -8.70 -13.73
C ALA A 439 -1.59 -8.20 -12.91
N ARG A 440 -1.49 -8.14 -11.59
CA ARG A 440 -2.55 -7.62 -10.72
C ARG A 440 -2.79 -6.12 -10.93
N ARG A 441 -1.74 -5.32 -10.99
CA ARG A 441 -1.85 -3.88 -11.25
C ARG A 441 -2.43 -3.61 -12.63
N LYS A 442 -2.02 -4.37 -13.66
CA LYS A 442 -2.63 -4.29 -14.99
C LYS A 442 -4.13 -4.58 -14.95
N ALA A 443 -4.55 -5.65 -14.25
CA ALA A 443 -5.96 -5.99 -14.12
C ALA A 443 -6.75 -4.88 -13.41
N PHE A 444 -6.22 -4.32 -12.32
CA PHE A 444 -6.83 -3.21 -11.60
C PHE A 444 -6.99 -1.96 -12.48
N LEU A 445 -5.92 -1.55 -13.18
CA LEU A 445 -5.98 -0.40 -14.09
C LEU A 445 -6.97 -0.64 -15.25
N GLY A 446 -7.07 -1.88 -15.72
CA GLY A 446 -8.04 -2.29 -16.74
C GLY A 446 -9.48 -2.03 -16.30
N LYS A 447 -9.84 -2.43 -15.07
CA LYS A 447 -11.16 -2.20 -14.48
C LYS A 447 -11.51 -0.71 -14.36
N LEU A 448 -10.55 0.12 -13.90
CA LEU A 448 -10.74 1.57 -13.80
C LEU A 448 -10.93 2.23 -15.17
N LEU A 449 -10.18 1.80 -16.18
CA LEU A 449 -10.27 2.38 -17.53
C LEU A 449 -11.47 1.90 -18.33
N SER A 450 -11.95 0.67 -18.09
CA SER A 450 -13.18 0.13 -18.69
C SER A 450 -14.45 0.71 -18.08
N GLY A 451 -14.36 1.33 -16.89
CA GLY A 451 -15.52 1.80 -16.14
C GLY A 451 -16.26 0.67 -15.40
N GLU A 452 -15.65 -0.50 -15.22
CA GLU A 452 -16.19 -1.59 -14.38
C GLU A 452 -16.31 -1.15 -12.92
N THR A 453 -15.38 -0.30 -12.47
CA THR A 453 -15.40 0.34 -11.16
C THR A 453 -14.75 1.72 -11.25
N THR A 454 -15.01 2.59 -10.29
CA THR A 454 -14.33 3.88 -10.14
C THR A 454 -13.22 3.80 -9.10
N PHE A 455 -12.27 4.73 -9.18
CA PHE A 455 -11.21 4.80 -8.17
C PHE A 455 -11.77 5.11 -6.77
N GLN A 456 -12.83 5.94 -6.70
CA GLN A 456 -13.50 6.26 -5.45
C GLN A 456 -14.17 5.03 -4.82
N GLU A 457 -14.88 4.21 -5.61
CA GLU A 457 -15.49 2.96 -5.14
C GLU A 457 -14.44 1.98 -4.61
N GLU A 458 -13.35 1.81 -5.33
CA GLU A 458 -12.26 0.93 -4.90
C GLU A 458 -11.65 1.39 -3.57
N VAL A 459 -11.32 2.68 -3.45
CA VAL A 459 -10.75 3.22 -2.21
C VAL A 459 -11.75 3.13 -1.06
N SER A 460 -13.01 3.43 -1.27
CA SER A 460 -14.06 3.32 -0.25
C SER A 460 -14.14 1.87 0.29
N THR A 461 -14.05 0.88 -0.62
CA THR A 461 -13.99 -0.53 -0.24
C THR A 461 -12.74 -0.85 0.60
N TRP A 462 -11.58 -0.22 0.32
CA TRP A 462 -10.36 -0.45 1.09
C TRP A 462 -10.47 0.02 2.55
N PHE A 463 -11.33 1.00 2.81
CA PHE A 463 -11.59 1.54 4.14
C PHE A 463 -12.87 0.98 4.79
N ASP A 464 -13.46 -0.05 4.18
CA ASP A 464 -14.75 -0.61 4.64
C ASP A 464 -15.80 0.49 4.86
N LYS A 465 -15.78 1.46 3.97
CA LYS A 465 -16.76 2.55 3.94
C LYS A 465 -17.68 2.34 2.75
N PRO A 466 -19.00 2.53 2.94
CA PRO A 466 -19.85 2.70 1.77
C PRO A 466 -19.23 3.81 0.93
N THR A 467 -19.38 3.71 -0.38
CA THR A 467 -19.17 4.86 -1.24
C THR A 467 -20.16 5.90 -0.74
N GLU A 468 -19.71 6.73 0.20
CA GLU A 468 -20.43 7.95 0.44
C GLU A 468 -20.39 8.63 -0.94
N GLU A 469 -21.53 8.78 -1.54
CA GLU A 469 -21.74 9.79 -2.54
C GLU A 469 -21.00 11.00 -2.01
N SER A 470 -19.87 11.34 -2.63
CA SER A 470 -18.87 12.35 -2.23
C SER A 470 -19.57 13.46 -1.48
N ALA A 471 -19.19 13.74 -0.24
CA ALA A 471 -19.82 14.65 0.74
C ALA A 471 -20.79 15.54 0.01
N ASP A 472 -22.07 15.34 0.20
CA ASP A 472 -23.09 15.61 -0.80
C ASP A 472 -22.74 16.94 -1.43
N THR A 473 -22.54 17.02 -2.75
CA THR A 473 -22.10 18.28 -3.37
C THR A 473 -23.11 19.38 -3.01
N LEU A 474 -24.30 18.95 -2.55
CA LEU A 474 -25.30 19.79 -1.92
C LEU A 474 -24.82 20.27 -0.53
N GLU A 475 -24.21 19.43 0.29
CA GLU A 475 -23.59 19.85 1.57
C GLU A 475 -22.42 20.80 1.33
N LEU A 476 -21.61 20.57 0.30
CA LEU A 476 -20.56 21.50 -0.10
C LEU A 476 -21.10 22.83 -0.60
N LEU A 477 -22.25 22.83 -1.29
CA LEU A 477 -22.93 24.05 -1.69
C LEU A 477 -23.55 24.77 -0.48
N GLU A 478 -24.09 24.02 0.49
CA GLU A 478 -24.56 24.57 1.76
C GLU A 478 -23.42 25.18 2.56
N GLU A 479 -22.29 24.46 2.70
CA GLU A 479 -21.10 24.94 3.39
C GLU A 479 -20.52 26.19 2.70
N PHE A 480 -20.50 26.20 1.37
CA PHE A 480 -20.12 27.37 0.59
C PHE A 480 -21.05 28.55 0.87
N TYR A 481 -22.37 28.29 0.94
CA TYR A 481 -23.35 29.30 1.30
C TYR A 481 -23.16 29.84 2.71
N GLN A 482 -23.01 28.95 3.73
CA GLN A 482 -22.82 29.36 5.12
C GLN A 482 -21.55 30.22 5.31
N THR A 483 -20.48 29.90 4.58
CA THR A 483 -19.23 30.66 4.62
C THR A 483 -19.36 32.06 3.98
N ASN A 484 -20.22 32.19 2.95
CA ASN A 484 -20.33 33.38 2.14
C ASN A 484 -21.75 34.03 2.22
N ALA A 485 -22.55 33.64 3.20
CA ALA A 485 -23.96 33.97 3.31
C ALA A 485 -24.27 35.41 2.92
N GLU A 486 -24.98 35.58 1.80
CA GLU A 486 -25.45 36.83 1.23
C GLU A 486 -24.38 37.93 0.99
N LYS A 487 -23.10 37.61 1.11
CA LYS A 487 -22.00 38.52 0.83
C LYS A 487 -21.63 38.51 -0.66
N PRO A 488 -21.13 39.62 -1.20
CA PRO A 488 -20.58 39.65 -2.55
C PRO A 488 -19.43 38.67 -2.69
N LEU A 489 -19.46 37.82 -3.71
CA LEU A 489 -18.46 36.81 -3.98
C LEU A 489 -17.21 37.45 -4.63
N SER A 490 -16.04 37.06 -4.16
CA SER A 490 -14.77 37.47 -4.76
C SER A 490 -14.56 36.82 -6.14
N LYS A 491 -13.62 37.36 -6.92
CA LYS A 491 -13.22 36.78 -8.20
C LYS A 491 -12.69 35.34 -8.09
N GLU A 492 -12.17 34.96 -6.93
CA GLU A 492 -11.65 33.62 -6.63
C GLU A 492 -12.77 32.63 -6.23
N GLN A 493 -13.85 33.11 -5.66
CA GLN A 493 -14.98 32.31 -5.21
C GLN A 493 -15.96 31.94 -6.34
N ILE A 494 -16.09 32.78 -7.35
CA ILE A 494 -16.98 32.55 -8.50
C ILE A 494 -16.62 31.24 -9.26
N PRO A 495 -15.37 30.93 -9.58
CA PRO A 495 -15.02 29.66 -10.21
C PRO A 495 -15.38 28.44 -9.36
N ILE A 496 -15.23 28.53 -8.03
CA ILE A 496 -15.58 27.45 -7.10
C ILE A 496 -17.09 27.19 -7.14
N LEU A 497 -17.89 28.23 -7.02
CA LEU A 497 -19.35 28.13 -7.11
C LEU A 497 -19.81 27.55 -8.44
N ARG A 498 -19.23 27.98 -9.57
CA ARG A 498 -19.50 27.43 -10.89
C ARG A 498 -19.28 25.93 -10.96
N LYS A 499 -18.14 25.49 -10.44
CA LYS A 499 -17.76 24.07 -10.42
C LYS A 499 -18.75 23.25 -9.60
N LEU A 500 -19.09 23.69 -8.38
CA LEU A 500 -20.05 23.02 -7.51
C LEU A 500 -21.43 22.86 -8.19
N ILE A 501 -21.95 23.92 -8.83
CA ILE A 501 -23.24 23.87 -9.51
C ILE A 501 -23.21 22.91 -10.71
N VAL A 502 -22.15 22.92 -11.51
CA VAL A 502 -22.03 22.01 -12.66
C VAL A 502 -21.91 20.56 -12.21
N GLU A 503 -21.15 20.28 -11.16
CA GLU A 503 -21.04 18.93 -10.58
C GLU A 503 -22.39 18.43 -10.05
N LEU A 504 -23.13 19.26 -9.31
CA LEU A 504 -24.49 18.95 -8.85
C LEU A 504 -25.46 18.68 -10.01
N TYR A 505 -25.38 19.48 -11.06
CA TYR A 505 -26.23 19.34 -12.23
C TYR A 505 -25.98 18.01 -12.96
N CYS A 506 -24.70 17.64 -13.11
CA CYS A 506 -24.32 16.35 -13.69
C CYS A 506 -24.74 15.16 -12.80
N LYS A 507 -24.60 15.28 -11.48
CA LYS A 507 -25.06 14.26 -10.51
C LYS A 507 -26.59 14.09 -10.51
N ALA A 508 -27.32 15.15 -10.77
CA ALA A 508 -28.78 15.09 -10.93
C ALA A 508 -29.22 14.42 -12.26
N GLY A 509 -28.29 13.83 -13.01
CA GLY A 509 -28.56 13.06 -14.23
C GLY A 509 -28.66 13.91 -15.51
N TYR A 510 -28.28 15.18 -15.46
CA TYR A 510 -28.28 16.05 -16.64
C TYR A 510 -26.90 16.04 -17.32
N THR A 511 -26.88 15.96 -18.64
CA THR A 511 -25.68 16.05 -19.45
C THR A 511 -25.41 17.48 -19.92
N GLU A 512 -24.16 17.91 -19.81
CA GLU A 512 -23.73 19.17 -20.44
C GLU A 512 -23.69 18.97 -21.97
N PRO A 513 -24.31 19.88 -22.76
CA PRO A 513 -24.42 19.72 -24.23
C PRO A 513 -23.10 19.82 -25.00
N GLN A 514 -22.04 20.30 -24.39
CA GLN A 514 -20.61 20.28 -24.86
C GLN A 514 -19.71 20.55 -23.66
N PRO A 515 -18.40 20.24 -23.70
CA PRO A 515 -17.43 20.68 -22.70
C PRO A 515 -17.24 22.19 -22.78
N THR A 516 -18.30 22.93 -22.47
CA THR A 516 -18.26 24.36 -22.28
C THR A 516 -17.34 24.61 -21.11
N ARG A 517 -16.32 25.45 -21.31
CA ARG A 517 -15.42 25.83 -20.21
C ARG A 517 -16.31 26.32 -19.07
N THR A 518 -16.38 25.55 -17.99
CA THR A 518 -17.15 25.86 -16.76
C THR A 518 -16.90 27.31 -16.33
N GLU A 519 -15.68 27.80 -16.56
CA GLU A 519 -15.21 29.16 -16.28
C GLU A 519 -15.98 30.28 -17.02
N SER A 520 -16.67 29.97 -18.12
CA SER A 520 -17.38 30.96 -18.94
C SER A 520 -18.91 31.05 -18.68
N LEU A 521 -19.43 30.19 -17.77
CA LEU A 521 -20.87 30.17 -17.49
C LEU A 521 -21.34 31.47 -16.81
N LYS A 522 -22.35 32.09 -17.39
CA LYS A 522 -22.99 33.30 -16.85
C LYS A 522 -23.99 32.95 -15.76
N GLN A 523 -24.34 33.92 -14.91
CA GLN A 523 -25.29 33.81 -13.80
C GLN A 523 -26.62 33.11 -14.20
N ASN A 524 -27.25 33.53 -15.27
CA ASN A 524 -28.51 32.95 -15.72
C ASN A 524 -28.38 31.46 -16.11
N ALA A 525 -27.27 31.08 -16.68
CA ALA A 525 -27.01 29.70 -17.03
C ALA A 525 -26.81 28.81 -15.78
N LEU A 526 -26.19 29.34 -14.72
CA LEU A 526 -26.02 28.65 -13.44
C LEU A 526 -27.36 28.58 -12.68
N ASN A 527 -28.13 29.64 -12.66
CA ASN A 527 -29.46 29.63 -12.05
C ASN A 527 -30.41 28.63 -12.73
N ASN A 528 -30.34 28.50 -14.06
CA ASN A 528 -31.12 27.49 -14.79
C ASN A 528 -30.68 26.05 -14.43
N ARG A 529 -29.45 25.84 -14.03
CA ARG A 529 -28.97 24.54 -13.51
C ARG A 529 -29.44 24.30 -12.09
N LEU A 530 -29.28 25.28 -11.21
CA LEU A 530 -29.77 25.21 -9.82
C LEU A 530 -31.25 24.89 -9.75
N SER A 531 -32.10 25.51 -10.60
CA SER A 531 -33.54 25.23 -10.62
C SER A 531 -33.92 23.80 -11.04
N LYS A 532 -33.01 23.02 -11.57
CA LYS A 532 -33.21 21.62 -11.99
C LYS A 532 -32.63 20.62 -11.02
N ILE A 533 -31.80 21.05 -10.09
CA ILE A 533 -31.17 20.18 -9.10
C ILE A 533 -32.14 20.00 -7.92
N PRO A 534 -32.55 18.77 -7.58
CA PRO A 534 -33.43 18.55 -6.43
C PRO A 534 -32.79 19.09 -5.14
N ASN A 535 -33.58 19.78 -4.33
CA ASN A 535 -33.18 20.32 -3.02
C ASN A 535 -32.06 21.39 -3.07
N ALA A 536 -31.71 21.91 -4.25
CA ALA A 536 -30.77 23.03 -4.37
C ALA A 536 -31.52 24.36 -4.26
N ASP A 537 -31.91 24.72 -3.05
CA ASP A 537 -32.70 25.92 -2.74
C ASP A 537 -31.84 27.19 -2.72
N TYR A 538 -31.13 27.43 -3.82
CA TYR A 538 -30.19 28.54 -3.97
C TYR A 538 -30.36 29.27 -5.30
N ARG A 539 -30.04 30.56 -5.29
CA ARG A 539 -30.01 31.40 -6.47
C ARG A 539 -28.81 32.34 -6.42
N ILE A 540 -28.22 32.60 -7.57
CA ILE A 540 -27.21 33.65 -7.72
C ILE A 540 -27.91 34.94 -8.08
N GLU A 541 -27.70 36.00 -7.30
CA GLU A 541 -28.18 37.35 -7.57
C GLU A 541 -27.01 38.29 -7.86
N GLU A 542 -27.26 39.32 -8.61
CA GLU A 542 -26.32 40.39 -8.88
C GLU A 542 -26.58 41.58 -7.94
N THR A 543 -25.54 42.05 -7.29
CA THR A 543 -25.63 43.22 -6.41
C THR A 543 -25.66 44.53 -7.25
N SER A 544 -25.97 45.64 -6.62
CA SER A 544 -25.92 47.00 -7.25
C SER A 544 -24.52 47.32 -7.83
N GLU A 545 -23.47 46.67 -7.32
CA GLU A 545 -22.08 46.82 -7.78
C GLU A 545 -21.67 45.78 -8.85
N LYS A 546 -22.66 45.09 -9.45
CA LYS A 546 -22.46 44.02 -10.45
C LYS A 546 -21.61 42.82 -9.96
N MET A 547 -21.62 42.58 -8.66
CA MET A 547 -20.99 41.40 -8.06
C MET A 547 -22.02 40.30 -7.79
N TRP A 548 -21.63 39.05 -7.83
CA TRP A 548 -22.53 37.94 -7.55
C TRP A 548 -22.61 37.69 -6.05
N LYS A 549 -23.82 37.32 -5.57
CA LYS A 549 -24.05 36.75 -4.25
C LYS A 549 -24.90 35.49 -4.37
N LEU A 550 -24.65 34.49 -3.52
CA LEU A 550 -25.47 33.30 -3.40
C LEU A 550 -26.51 33.55 -2.30
N VAL A 551 -27.78 33.34 -2.60
CA VAL A 551 -28.91 33.55 -1.67
C VAL A 551 -29.75 32.28 -1.61
N ARG A 552 -30.43 32.05 -0.47
CA ARG A 552 -31.46 31.01 -0.41
C ARG A 552 -32.66 31.40 -1.24
N TYR A 553 -33.17 30.46 -2.03
CA TYR A 553 -34.28 30.70 -2.95
C TYR A 553 -35.05 29.41 -3.22
N GLU A 554 -36.29 29.34 -2.80
CA GLU A 554 -37.19 28.25 -3.15
C GLU A 554 -37.63 28.36 -4.60
N TRP A 555 -37.21 27.42 -5.44
CA TRP A 555 -37.63 27.37 -6.83
C TRP A 555 -39.10 26.96 -6.92
N PRO A 556 -39.95 27.66 -7.70
CA PRO A 556 -41.33 27.23 -7.93
C PRO A 556 -41.31 25.81 -8.47
N GLN A 557 -41.95 24.89 -7.76
CA GLN A 557 -42.13 23.54 -8.26
C GLN A 557 -42.90 23.62 -9.58
N ALA A 558 -42.34 23.07 -10.66
CA ALA A 558 -43.05 22.89 -11.90
C ALA A 558 -44.28 22.03 -11.59
N SER A 559 -45.44 22.65 -11.61
CA SER A 559 -46.74 21.99 -11.45
C SER A 559 -46.78 20.78 -12.36
N GLY A 560 -46.97 19.62 -11.73
CA GLY A 560 -46.84 18.29 -12.33
C GLY A 560 -47.68 18.14 -13.60
N GLU A 561 -47.30 17.09 -14.32
CA GLU A 561 -47.82 16.51 -15.54
C GLU A 561 -47.01 16.81 -16.81
N ILE A 562 -45.91 16.09 -16.95
CA ILE A 562 -45.59 15.55 -18.27
C ILE A 562 -45.49 14.05 -18.16
N LYS A 563 -46.57 13.44 -18.67
CA LYS A 563 -46.75 11.99 -18.85
C LYS A 563 -45.53 11.38 -19.54
N ARG A 564 -45.12 10.21 -19.02
CA ARG A 564 -44.42 9.19 -19.79
C ARG A 564 -45.20 8.90 -21.08
N GLN A 565 -44.63 9.24 -22.21
CA GLN A 565 -44.88 8.57 -23.49
C GLN A 565 -43.70 8.76 -24.42
N LEU A 566 -43.18 7.59 -24.80
CA LEU A 566 -42.23 7.16 -25.81
C LEU A 566 -40.85 6.84 -25.31
#